data_0e1fa0fff442f004a6b3c8e2ba2917a5
#
_entry.id   0e1fa0fff442f004a6b3c8e2ba2917a5
#
_cell.length_a   1.000
_cell.length_b   1.000
_cell.length_c   1.000
_cell.angle_alpha   90.00
_cell.angle_beta   90.00
_cell.angle_gamma   90.00
#
_symmetry.space_group_name_H-M   'P 1'
#
loop_
_entity.id
_entity.type
_entity.pdbx_description
1 polymer ?
#
loop_
_entity_poly.entity_id
_entity_poly.type
_entity_poly.pdbx_seq_one_letter_code
_entity_poly.pdbx_strand_id
1 'polypeptide(L)'
;MRRLVAAAAILVLLLTLTYDVPAAPAAPEAVPAVTVARVGWVTTTVTMVVDGLTRGYLVARPAGSAKARALPVLVELHGCCTTPAAELVRAGFPAVTGPAILVYPAGYHRFWNAGACCGGTGVDDVTFVTAVVEQVLARQPGADPDRVYLVGYSNGGRMAYRMACEKPELFAGVAVFAAVNAMACPRAAPVPLLISAGTADPEVTASAGGIRHSVDGYLEPTVDEQAEFYRRADGCRGEPTTTVAGDLISLHWTVCASGDTVQLSWYAGAEHSWPAGLAGVMWTFLRRLHR
;
A
#
# COMPACT_ATOMS: atom_id res chain seq x y z
N MET A 1 0.88 -56.52 -73.97
CA MET A 1 0.83 -56.64 -72.51
C MET A 1 0.59 -55.21 -71.87
N ARG A 2 -0.66 -54.92 -71.60
CA ARG A 2 -1.03 -53.65 -70.97
C ARG A 2 -1.33 -53.92 -69.51
N ARG A 3 -0.57 -53.35 -68.62
CA ARG A 3 -0.83 -53.43 -67.17
C ARG A 3 -1.81 -52.33 -66.78
N LEU A 4 -2.97 -52.69 -66.25
CA LEU A 4 -3.92 -51.83 -65.59
C LEU A 4 -3.38 -51.49 -64.21
N VAL A 5 -3.31 -50.15 -63.89
CA VAL A 5 -3.03 -49.67 -62.57
C VAL A 5 -4.37 -49.23 -61.99
N ALA A 6 -4.80 -49.89 -60.92
CA ALA A 6 -5.99 -49.53 -60.17
C ALA A 6 -5.63 -48.47 -59.19
N ALA A 7 -6.28 -47.29 -59.28
CA ALA A 7 -6.16 -46.24 -58.29
C ALA A 7 -7.17 -46.48 -57.15
N ALA A 8 -6.69 -46.69 -55.94
CA ALA A 8 -7.51 -46.74 -54.73
C ALA A 8 -7.71 -45.33 -54.20
N ALA A 9 -8.94 -44.85 -54.20
CA ALA A 9 -9.32 -43.61 -53.57
C ALA A 9 -9.52 -43.85 -52.08
N ILE A 10 -8.69 -43.19 -51.26
CA ILE A 10 -8.83 -43.17 -49.80
C ILE A 10 -9.79 -42.01 -49.41
N LEU A 11 -10.98 -42.38 -48.94
CA LEU A 11 -11.95 -41.47 -48.40
C LEU A 11 -11.56 -41.08 -46.95
N VAL A 12 -11.03 -39.87 -46.75
CA VAL A 12 -10.71 -39.34 -45.39
C VAL A 12 -12.00 -38.74 -44.82
N LEU A 13 -12.58 -39.45 -43.87
CA LEU A 13 -13.75 -38.97 -43.10
C LEU A 13 -13.24 -38.01 -42.02
N LEU A 14 -13.41 -36.69 -42.24
CA LEU A 14 -13.16 -35.68 -41.21
C LEU A 14 -14.32 -35.65 -40.20
N LEU A 15 -14.12 -36.31 -39.05
CA LEU A 15 -14.96 -36.14 -37.88
C LEU A 15 -14.62 -34.77 -37.22
N THR A 16 -15.48 -33.79 -37.39
CA THR A 16 -15.42 -32.54 -36.61
C THR A 16 -15.98 -32.83 -35.22
N LEU A 17 -15.09 -33.01 -34.25
CA LEU A 17 -15.44 -33.01 -32.84
C LEU A 17 -15.75 -31.56 -32.43
N THR A 18 -17.02 -31.24 -32.27
CA THR A 18 -17.45 -30.00 -31.59
C THR A 18 -17.24 -30.18 -30.10
N TYR A 19 -16.22 -29.54 -29.56
CA TYR A 19 -16.04 -29.41 -28.12
C TYR A 19 -17.07 -28.38 -27.61
N ASP A 20 -18.06 -28.83 -26.85
CA ASP A 20 -18.87 -27.93 -26.02
C ASP A 20 -17.97 -27.36 -24.92
N VAL A 21 -17.60 -26.09 -25.06
CA VAL A 21 -16.94 -25.35 -24.00
C VAL A 21 -17.98 -25.04 -22.93
N PRO A 22 -17.85 -25.56 -21.71
CA PRO A 22 -18.80 -25.23 -20.67
C PRO A 22 -18.79 -23.72 -20.45
N ALA A 23 -19.98 -23.13 -20.33
CA ALA A 23 -20.15 -21.70 -20.04
C ALA A 23 -19.34 -21.33 -18.79
N ALA A 24 -18.59 -20.24 -18.86
CA ALA A 24 -17.86 -19.73 -17.71
C ALA A 24 -18.82 -19.57 -16.52
N PRO A 25 -18.38 -19.96 -15.29
CA PRO A 25 -19.20 -19.77 -14.10
C PRO A 25 -19.61 -18.30 -13.99
N ALA A 26 -20.89 -18.06 -13.70
CA ALA A 26 -21.39 -16.71 -13.47
C ALA A 26 -20.54 -16.01 -12.43
N ALA A 27 -20.20 -14.73 -12.68
CA ALA A 27 -19.46 -13.94 -11.72
C ALA A 27 -20.16 -14.00 -10.36
N PRO A 28 -19.42 -14.21 -9.24
CA PRO A 28 -20.03 -14.29 -7.93
C PRO A 28 -20.83 -13.02 -7.67
N GLU A 29 -22.08 -13.17 -7.22
CA GLU A 29 -22.93 -12.05 -6.83
C GLU A 29 -22.16 -11.18 -5.82
N ALA A 30 -22.20 -9.86 -6.05
CA ALA A 30 -21.56 -8.91 -5.15
C ALA A 30 -22.19 -9.06 -3.76
N VAL A 31 -21.40 -9.46 -2.78
CA VAL A 31 -21.83 -9.50 -1.38
C VAL A 31 -22.31 -8.10 -1.00
N PRO A 32 -23.49 -7.92 -0.44
CA PRO A 32 -24.02 -6.61 -0.12
C PRO A 32 -23.07 -5.88 0.84
N ALA A 33 -22.74 -4.62 0.49
CA ALA A 33 -21.87 -3.79 1.29
C ALA A 33 -22.53 -3.51 2.65
N VAL A 34 -21.89 -3.92 3.75
CA VAL A 34 -22.34 -3.58 5.10
C VAL A 34 -21.90 -2.16 5.40
N THR A 35 -22.86 -1.25 5.55
CA THR A 35 -22.60 0.16 5.89
C THR A 35 -22.84 0.37 7.37
N VAL A 36 -21.83 0.84 8.09
CA VAL A 36 -21.92 1.23 9.51
C VAL A 36 -21.65 2.72 9.61
N ALA A 37 -22.59 3.48 10.17
CA ALA A 37 -22.41 4.89 10.41
C ALA A 37 -21.76 5.12 11.78
N ARG A 38 -20.62 5.81 11.82
CA ARG A 38 -20.07 6.46 13.01
C ARG A 38 -20.41 7.94 12.94
N VAL A 39 -20.43 8.64 14.07
CA VAL A 39 -20.73 10.07 14.08
C VAL A 39 -19.82 10.80 13.09
N GLY A 40 -20.43 11.36 12.05
CA GLY A 40 -19.73 12.09 10.98
C GLY A 40 -19.11 11.26 9.86
N TRP A 41 -19.06 9.91 9.95
CA TRP A 41 -18.45 9.03 8.94
C TRP A 41 -19.35 7.85 8.57
N VAL A 42 -19.33 7.48 7.30
CA VAL A 42 -19.99 6.28 6.77
C VAL A 42 -18.90 5.32 6.30
N THR A 43 -18.96 4.08 6.79
CA THR A 43 -18.05 3.02 6.39
C THR A 43 -18.77 1.99 5.53
N THR A 44 -18.10 1.52 4.48
CA THR A 44 -18.60 0.51 3.56
C THR A 44 -17.53 -0.54 3.33
N THR A 45 -17.85 -1.81 3.50
CA THR A 45 -16.96 -2.90 3.09
C THR A 45 -17.22 -3.24 1.62
N VAL A 46 -16.14 -3.31 0.86
CA VAL A 46 -16.15 -3.65 -0.56
C VAL A 46 -15.37 -4.95 -0.75
N THR A 47 -15.86 -5.82 -1.61
CA THR A 47 -15.16 -7.03 -2.03
C THR A 47 -14.86 -6.98 -3.52
N MET A 48 -13.75 -7.60 -3.91
CA MET A 48 -13.32 -7.73 -5.29
C MET A 48 -12.57 -9.05 -5.50
N VAL A 49 -12.51 -9.50 -6.74
CA VAL A 49 -11.68 -10.67 -7.10
C VAL A 49 -10.42 -10.16 -7.77
N VAL A 50 -9.27 -10.56 -7.24
CA VAL A 50 -7.95 -10.26 -7.78
C VAL A 50 -7.16 -11.57 -7.82
N ASP A 51 -6.61 -11.92 -8.97
CA ASP A 51 -5.87 -13.17 -9.21
C ASP A 51 -6.63 -14.42 -8.72
N GLY A 52 -7.94 -14.46 -8.94
CA GLY A 52 -8.80 -15.56 -8.52
C GLY A 52 -9.14 -15.60 -7.02
N LEU A 53 -8.61 -14.67 -6.23
CA LEU A 53 -8.87 -14.57 -4.78
C LEU A 53 -9.92 -13.49 -4.49
N THR A 54 -10.90 -13.82 -3.67
CA THR A 54 -11.81 -12.81 -3.12
C THR A 54 -11.08 -12.05 -2.01
N ARG A 55 -10.86 -10.75 -2.24
CA ARG A 55 -10.22 -9.82 -1.30
C ARG A 55 -11.19 -8.70 -0.93
N GLY A 56 -10.94 -8.01 0.15
CA GLY A 56 -11.80 -6.93 0.59
C GLY A 56 -11.03 -5.71 1.07
N TYR A 57 -11.73 -4.59 1.10
CA TYR A 57 -11.26 -3.36 1.74
C TYR A 57 -12.43 -2.58 2.35
N LEU A 58 -12.14 -1.76 3.33
CA LEU A 58 -13.12 -0.87 3.94
C LEU A 58 -12.89 0.55 3.41
N VAL A 59 -13.96 1.24 3.04
CA VAL A 59 -13.95 2.66 2.69
C VAL A 59 -14.68 3.42 3.79
N ALA A 60 -14.06 4.46 4.32
CA ALA A 60 -14.70 5.43 5.20
C ALA A 60 -14.75 6.80 4.54
N ARG A 61 -15.92 7.44 4.57
CA ARG A 61 -16.17 8.78 4.00
C ARG A 61 -16.93 9.65 4.99
N PRO A 62 -16.75 10.97 4.96
CA PRO A 62 -17.61 11.88 5.74
C PRO A 62 -19.08 11.72 5.33
N ALA A 63 -19.95 11.67 6.29
CA ALA A 63 -21.41 11.66 6.02
C ALA A 63 -21.79 12.87 5.18
N GLY A 64 -22.66 12.67 4.18
CA GLY A 64 -23.10 13.74 3.27
C GLY A 64 -22.08 14.14 2.18
N SER A 65 -20.91 13.51 2.11
CA SER A 65 -19.86 13.84 1.12
C SER A 65 -20.11 13.29 -0.29
N ALA A 66 -21.27 12.70 -0.58
CA ALA A 66 -21.56 12.10 -1.89
C ALA A 66 -21.45 13.09 -3.08
N LYS A 67 -21.63 14.39 -2.82
CA LYS A 67 -21.51 15.46 -3.81
C LYS A 67 -20.17 16.24 -3.70
N ALA A 68 -19.31 15.88 -2.75
CA ALA A 68 -18.01 16.54 -2.61
C ALA A 68 -17.14 16.25 -3.82
N ARG A 69 -16.27 17.20 -4.17
CA ARG A 69 -15.32 17.09 -5.29
C ARG A 69 -13.90 17.23 -4.78
N ALA A 70 -12.97 16.61 -5.49
CA ALA A 70 -11.55 16.69 -5.20
C ALA A 70 -11.22 16.29 -3.74
N LEU A 71 -11.76 15.14 -3.30
CA LEU A 71 -11.42 14.55 -2.00
C LEU A 71 -10.11 13.78 -2.10
N PRO A 72 -9.13 14.06 -1.25
CA PRO A 72 -7.93 13.23 -1.18
C PRO A 72 -8.30 11.80 -0.77
N VAL A 73 -7.54 10.85 -1.29
CA VAL A 73 -7.65 9.42 -0.98
C VAL A 73 -6.46 9.03 -0.11
N LEU A 74 -6.71 8.48 1.06
CA LEU A 74 -5.67 7.94 1.93
C LEU A 74 -5.87 6.43 2.05
N VAL A 75 -4.92 5.67 1.54
CA VAL A 75 -4.87 4.21 1.64
C VAL A 75 -3.98 3.84 2.82
N GLU A 76 -4.50 3.09 3.77
CA GLU A 76 -3.76 2.66 4.95
C GLU A 76 -3.63 1.16 5.02
N LEU A 77 -2.40 0.69 5.07
CA LEU A 77 -2.02 -0.71 5.18
C LEU A 77 -1.74 -1.06 6.65
N HIS A 78 -2.59 -1.88 7.20
CA HIS A 78 -2.53 -2.32 8.61
C HIS A 78 -1.27 -3.12 8.94
N GLY A 79 -0.86 -3.12 10.20
CA GLY A 79 0.18 -4.03 10.71
C GLY A 79 -0.26 -5.49 10.68
N CYS A 80 0.66 -6.41 11.00
CA CYS A 80 0.30 -7.83 11.06
C CYS A 80 -0.84 -8.10 12.05
N CYS A 81 -1.55 -9.22 11.80
CA CYS A 81 -2.48 -9.84 12.73
C CYS A 81 -3.75 -9.01 13.05
N THR A 82 -3.99 -7.90 12.37
CA THR A 82 -5.14 -7.02 12.58
C THR A 82 -6.12 -7.00 11.39
N THR A 83 -7.12 -6.16 11.44
CA THR A 83 -8.16 -6.04 10.42
C THR A 83 -8.36 -4.57 10.00
N PRO A 84 -8.90 -4.31 8.81
CA PRO A 84 -9.23 -2.95 8.37
C PRO A 84 -10.08 -2.16 9.37
N ALA A 85 -11.06 -2.80 10.01
CA ALA A 85 -11.93 -2.14 10.98
C ALA A 85 -11.22 -1.79 12.29
N ALA A 86 -10.31 -2.65 12.76
CA ALA A 86 -9.48 -2.36 13.93
C ALA A 86 -8.48 -1.23 13.62
N GLU A 87 -7.91 -1.25 12.41
CA GLU A 87 -6.96 -0.24 11.94
C GLU A 87 -7.59 1.15 11.85
N LEU A 88 -8.78 1.27 11.24
CA LEU A 88 -9.55 2.52 11.20
C LEU A 88 -9.70 3.17 12.59
N VAL A 89 -9.88 2.33 13.62
CA VAL A 89 -10.02 2.83 15.01
C VAL A 89 -8.67 3.20 15.59
N ARG A 90 -7.68 2.33 15.44
CA ARG A 90 -6.35 2.48 16.03
C ARG A 90 -5.59 3.67 15.47
N ALA A 91 -5.55 3.82 14.15
CA ALA A 91 -4.80 4.87 13.49
C ALA A 91 -5.43 6.25 13.65
N GLY A 92 -6.75 6.33 13.76
CA GLY A 92 -7.44 7.58 14.13
C GLY A 92 -7.50 8.65 13.04
N PHE A 93 -7.23 8.33 11.77
CA PHE A 93 -7.27 9.28 10.65
C PHE A 93 -8.58 10.06 10.51
N PRO A 94 -9.79 9.48 10.78
CA PRO A 94 -11.03 10.24 10.73
C PRO A 94 -11.08 11.50 11.61
N ALA A 95 -10.28 11.52 12.67
CA ALA A 95 -10.23 12.67 13.57
C ALA A 95 -9.35 13.83 13.06
N VAL A 96 -8.47 13.58 12.10
CA VAL A 96 -7.42 14.52 11.68
C VAL A 96 -7.47 14.92 10.21
N THR A 97 -8.07 14.10 9.34
CA THR A 97 -8.03 14.33 7.89
C THR A 97 -8.99 15.39 7.38
N GLY A 98 -10.06 15.69 8.12
CA GLY A 98 -11.18 16.45 7.56
C GLY A 98 -11.84 15.66 6.40
N PRO A 99 -12.40 16.33 5.38
CA PRO A 99 -13.01 15.64 4.25
C PRO A 99 -11.99 14.90 3.40
N ALA A 100 -11.98 13.57 3.50
CA ALA A 100 -11.12 12.66 2.74
C ALA A 100 -11.85 11.33 2.50
N ILE A 101 -11.35 10.52 1.58
CA ILE A 101 -11.75 9.12 1.40
C ILE A 101 -10.65 8.28 2.04
N LEU A 102 -10.99 7.56 3.10
CA LEU A 102 -10.07 6.68 3.80
C LEU A 102 -10.32 5.24 3.39
N VAL A 103 -9.26 4.55 2.99
CA VAL A 103 -9.32 3.21 2.41
C VAL A 103 -8.42 2.29 3.23
N TYR A 104 -8.97 1.19 3.69
CA TYR A 104 -8.28 0.20 4.52
C TYR A 104 -8.36 -1.17 3.85
N PRO A 105 -7.41 -1.53 2.98
CA PRO A 105 -7.37 -2.85 2.37
C PRO A 105 -7.11 -3.94 3.41
N ALA A 106 -7.62 -5.16 3.16
CA ALA A 106 -7.41 -6.32 4.01
C ALA A 106 -6.23 -7.16 3.48
N GLY A 107 -5.17 -7.25 4.24
CA GLY A 107 -4.07 -8.18 3.97
C GLY A 107 -4.58 -9.63 3.99
N TYR A 108 -4.02 -10.48 3.13
CA TYR A 108 -4.39 -11.90 3.05
C TYR A 108 -4.03 -12.61 4.37
N HIS A 109 -4.98 -13.28 4.98
CA HIS A 109 -4.82 -13.84 6.32
C HIS A 109 -4.31 -12.83 7.37
N ARG A 110 -4.59 -11.54 7.20
CA ARG A 110 -4.16 -10.40 8.04
C ARG A 110 -2.66 -10.09 7.94
N PHE A 111 -2.02 -10.46 6.83
CA PHE A 111 -0.63 -10.20 6.52
C PHE A 111 -0.47 -9.63 5.12
N TRP A 112 0.65 -8.98 4.89
CA TRP A 112 1.06 -8.46 3.59
C TRP A 112 2.30 -9.21 3.10
N ASN A 113 2.30 -9.59 1.84
CA ASN A 113 3.49 -10.05 1.15
C ASN A 113 4.39 -8.87 0.82
N ALA A 114 5.17 -8.43 1.80
CA ALA A 114 6.05 -7.27 1.69
C ALA A 114 7.51 -7.65 1.38
N GLY A 115 7.78 -8.90 1.06
CA GLY A 115 9.12 -9.46 0.91
C GLY A 115 9.46 -10.41 2.06
N ALA A 116 10.69 -10.35 2.55
CA ALA A 116 11.19 -11.18 3.65
C ALA A 116 10.60 -10.71 4.98
N CYS A 117 9.35 -11.06 5.26
CA CYS A 117 8.70 -10.79 6.56
C CYS A 117 7.43 -11.59 6.71
N CYS A 118 7.14 -11.91 7.95
CA CYS A 118 5.79 -12.26 8.41
C CYS A 118 5.17 -13.49 7.73
N GLY A 119 6.02 -14.41 7.25
CA GLY A 119 5.58 -15.72 6.77
C GLY A 119 5.02 -15.76 5.34
N GLY A 120 5.45 -14.88 4.48
CA GLY A 120 5.16 -14.84 3.04
C GLY A 120 3.80 -15.42 2.63
N THR A 121 2.86 -14.62 2.25
CA THR A 121 1.49 -15.11 1.95
C THR A 121 1.37 -15.83 0.61
N GLY A 122 2.41 -15.74 -0.24
CA GLY A 122 2.41 -16.29 -1.60
C GLY A 122 1.42 -15.60 -2.57
N VAL A 123 0.73 -14.54 -2.13
CA VAL A 123 -0.22 -13.76 -2.95
C VAL A 123 0.42 -12.48 -3.47
N ASP A 124 -0.10 -11.95 -4.57
CA ASP A 124 0.34 -10.66 -5.12
C ASP A 124 -0.44 -9.50 -4.49
N ASP A 125 0.11 -8.96 -3.39
CA ASP A 125 -0.47 -7.81 -2.72
C ASP A 125 -0.21 -6.49 -3.46
N VAL A 126 0.80 -6.41 -4.33
CA VAL A 126 1.04 -5.22 -5.19
C VAL A 126 -0.10 -5.08 -6.18
N THR A 127 -0.46 -6.15 -6.87
CA THR A 127 -1.63 -6.17 -7.78
C THR A 127 -2.91 -5.86 -7.01
N PHE A 128 -3.11 -6.42 -5.82
CA PHE A 128 -4.30 -6.15 -5.03
C PHE A 128 -4.41 -4.69 -4.59
N VAL A 129 -3.37 -4.09 -4.01
CA VAL A 129 -3.40 -2.68 -3.57
C VAL A 129 -3.57 -1.74 -4.77
N THR A 130 -2.93 -2.03 -5.90
CA THR A 130 -3.13 -1.30 -7.16
C THR A 130 -4.59 -1.32 -7.59
N ALA A 131 -5.19 -2.51 -7.64
CA ALA A 131 -6.60 -2.68 -8.02
C ALA A 131 -7.57 -1.97 -7.05
N VAL A 132 -7.25 -1.92 -5.76
CA VAL A 132 -8.03 -1.16 -4.77
C VAL A 132 -7.96 0.34 -5.08
N VAL A 133 -6.77 0.91 -5.33
CA VAL A 133 -6.62 2.33 -5.69
C VAL A 133 -7.42 2.66 -6.95
N GLU A 134 -7.27 1.87 -8.01
CA GLU A 134 -7.99 2.07 -9.28
C GLU A 134 -9.51 1.99 -9.09
N GLN A 135 -9.98 1.01 -8.33
CA GLN A 135 -11.41 0.84 -8.06
C GLN A 135 -11.97 2.01 -7.23
N VAL A 136 -11.21 2.50 -6.25
CA VAL A 136 -11.59 3.66 -5.43
C VAL A 136 -11.69 4.90 -6.31
N LEU A 137 -10.70 5.18 -7.14
CA LEU A 137 -10.73 6.32 -8.06
C LEU A 137 -11.90 6.25 -9.05
N ALA A 138 -12.21 5.06 -9.54
CA ALA A 138 -13.31 4.84 -10.49
C ALA A 138 -14.70 4.92 -9.85
N ARG A 139 -14.85 4.49 -8.59
CA ARG A 139 -16.17 4.27 -7.98
C ARG A 139 -16.51 5.22 -6.83
N GLN A 140 -15.53 5.92 -6.25
CA GLN A 140 -15.81 6.85 -5.16
C GLN A 140 -16.03 8.25 -5.72
N PRO A 141 -17.27 8.80 -5.63
CA PRO A 141 -17.55 10.13 -6.15
C PRO A 141 -16.63 11.19 -5.54
N GLY A 142 -16.01 11.98 -6.40
CA GLY A 142 -15.14 13.08 -5.98
C GLY A 142 -13.75 12.67 -5.52
N ALA A 143 -13.33 11.41 -5.65
CA ALA A 143 -11.94 11.02 -5.43
C ALA A 143 -11.01 11.81 -6.35
N ASP A 144 -9.95 12.35 -5.78
CA ASP A 144 -8.95 13.15 -6.49
C ASP A 144 -7.77 12.25 -6.88
N PRO A 145 -7.56 11.99 -8.18
CA PRO A 145 -6.48 11.13 -8.63
C PRO A 145 -5.08 11.71 -8.37
N ASP A 146 -4.96 13.03 -8.25
CA ASP A 146 -3.67 13.70 -8.01
C ASP A 146 -3.31 13.73 -6.51
N ARG A 147 -4.23 13.31 -5.64
CA ARG A 147 -4.03 13.30 -4.19
C ARG A 147 -4.36 11.92 -3.59
N VAL A 148 -3.64 10.91 -4.06
CA VAL A 148 -3.66 9.56 -3.51
C VAL A 148 -2.45 9.38 -2.63
N TYR A 149 -2.65 9.06 -1.37
CA TYR A 149 -1.60 8.87 -0.38
C TYR A 149 -1.60 7.46 0.17
N LEU A 150 -0.41 6.96 0.50
CA LEU A 150 -0.23 5.65 1.11
C LEU A 150 0.34 5.79 2.51
N VAL A 151 -0.27 5.09 3.45
CA VAL A 151 0.23 4.96 4.82
C VAL A 151 0.41 3.49 5.16
N GLY A 152 1.44 3.17 5.93
CA GLY A 152 1.65 1.80 6.40
C GLY A 152 2.27 1.74 7.78
N TYR A 153 1.86 0.72 8.56
CA TYR A 153 2.38 0.42 9.88
C TYR A 153 2.96 -1.00 9.93
N SER A 154 4.15 -1.17 10.51
CA SER A 154 4.76 -2.48 10.73
C SER A 154 4.81 -3.31 9.43
N ASN A 155 4.23 -4.50 9.37
CA ASN A 155 4.13 -5.29 8.13
C ASN A 155 3.45 -4.50 6.98
N GLY A 156 2.41 -3.69 7.26
CA GLY A 156 1.82 -2.78 6.28
C GLY A 156 2.76 -1.65 5.86
N GLY A 157 3.65 -1.21 6.76
CA GLY A 157 4.71 -0.26 6.46
C GLY A 157 5.75 -0.84 5.49
N ARG A 158 6.13 -2.11 5.68
CA ARG A 158 6.99 -2.85 4.74
C ARG A 158 6.31 -2.97 3.37
N MET A 159 5.00 -3.24 3.35
CA MET A 159 4.23 -3.26 2.11
C MET A 159 4.13 -1.87 1.46
N ALA A 160 4.02 -0.81 2.25
CA ALA A 160 4.03 0.56 1.72
C ALA A 160 5.38 0.90 1.06
N TYR A 161 6.51 0.47 1.61
CA TYR A 161 7.80 0.58 0.93
C TYR A 161 7.86 -0.24 -0.35
N ARG A 162 7.30 -1.44 -0.36
CA ARG A 162 7.21 -2.26 -1.57
C ARG A 162 6.39 -1.54 -2.65
N MET A 163 5.26 -0.96 -2.30
CA MET A 163 4.45 -0.15 -3.22
C MET A 163 5.20 1.08 -3.72
N ALA A 164 5.91 1.80 -2.83
CA ALA A 164 6.74 2.93 -3.22
C ALA A 164 7.89 2.55 -4.18
N CYS A 165 8.37 1.31 -4.11
CA CYS A 165 9.38 0.78 -5.01
C CYS A 165 8.81 0.33 -6.35
N GLU A 166 7.69 -0.41 -6.34
CA GLU A 166 7.14 -1.07 -7.52
C GLU A 166 6.08 -0.23 -8.26
N LYS A 167 5.40 0.69 -7.54
CA LYS A 167 4.28 1.50 -8.04
C LYS A 167 4.31 2.94 -7.51
N PRO A 168 5.45 3.65 -7.57
CA PRO A 168 5.58 5.01 -7.05
C PRO A 168 4.61 5.99 -7.72
N GLU A 169 4.29 5.76 -8.99
CA GLU A 169 3.39 6.59 -9.79
C GLU A 169 1.93 6.61 -9.30
N LEU A 170 1.55 5.71 -8.41
CA LEU A 170 0.19 5.69 -7.87
C LEU A 170 -0.03 6.75 -6.77
N PHE A 171 1.05 7.20 -6.12
CA PHE A 171 0.95 7.96 -4.88
C PHE A 171 1.58 9.35 -5.00
N ALA A 172 0.86 10.36 -4.52
CA ALA A 172 1.40 11.71 -4.33
C ALA A 172 2.36 11.79 -3.13
N GLY A 173 2.30 10.81 -2.23
CA GLY A 173 3.20 10.69 -1.10
C GLY A 173 2.93 9.46 -0.27
N VAL A 174 3.96 9.02 0.44
CA VAL A 174 3.95 7.82 1.27
C VAL A 174 4.39 8.17 2.70
N ALA A 175 3.74 7.60 3.71
CA ALA A 175 4.15 7.75 5.10
C ALA A 175 4.18 6.38 5.80
N VAL A 176 5.29 6.09 6.47
CA VAL A 176 5.52 4.79 7.09
C VAL A 176 5.86 4.96 8.56
N PHE A 177 5.33 4.08 9.41
CA PHE A 177 5.72 3.97 10.80
C PHE A 177 6.15 2.55 11.14
N ALA A 178 7.27 2.46 11.93
CA ALA A 178 7.80 1.23 12.51
C ALA A 178 8.06 0.12 11.46
N ALA A 179 8.69 0.50 10.36
CA ALA A 179 9.08 -0.43 9.31
C ALA A 179 10.30 0.06 8.53
N VAL A 180 10.96 -0.88 7.88
CA VAL A 180 12.00 -0.69 6.88
C VAL A 180 11.72 -1.60 5.68
N ASN A 181 12.43 -1.43 4.57
CA ASN A 181 12.31 -2.35 3.43
C ASN A 181 12.59 -3.79 3.86
N ALA A 182 11.71 -4.69 3.47
CA ALA A 182 11.87 -6.14 3.64
C ALA A 182 12.31 -6.85 2.34
N MET A 183 12.70 -6.08 1.34
CA MET A 183 13.20 -6.56 0.06
C MET A 183 14.12 -5.52 -0.59
N ALA A 184 14.96 -5.96 -1.50
CA ALA A 184 15.75 -5.02 -2.30
C ALA A 184 14.85 -4.17 -3.20
N CYS A 185 15.14 -2.88 -3.28
CA CYS A 185 14.51 -1.95 -4.20
C CYS A 185 15.59 -1.40 -5.15
N PRO A 186 15.89 -2.09 -6.26
CA PRO A 186 17.04 -1.74 -7.11
C PRO A 186 16.83 -0.46 -7.93
N ARG A 187 15.60 0.01 -8.05
CA ARG A 187 15.24 1.19 -8.82
C ARG A 187 14.18 2.00 -8.05
N ALA A 188 14.59 2.60 -6.93
CA ALA A 188 13.71 3.56 -6.28
C ALA A 188 13.48 4.73 -7.25
N ALA A 189 12.24 4.95 -7.60
CA ALA A 189 11.82 6.20 -8.21
C ALA A 189 11.55 7.22 -7.11
N PRO A 190 11.75 8.51 -7.38
CA PRO A 190 11.42 9.56 -6.44
C PRO A 190 9.95 9.50 -6.03
N VAL A 191 9.69 9.65 -4.74
CA VAL A 191 8.36 9.78 -4.16
C VAL A 191 8.45 10.52 -2.83
N PRO A 192 7.61 11.54 -2.57
CA PRO A 192 7.60 12.21 -1.27
C PRO A 192 7.38 11.20 -0.14
N LEU A 193 8.32 11.13 0.81
CA LEU A 193 8.32 10.06 1.81
C LEU A 193 8.52 10.58 3.23
N LEU A 194 7.61 10.20 4.13
CA LEU A 194 7.77 10.34 5.58
C LEU A 194 8.09 8.97 6.18
N ILE A 195 9.26 8.86 6.76
CA ILE A 195 9.73 7.71 7.53
C ILE A 195 9.58 8.05 9.00
N SER A 196 8.94 7.20 9.78
CA SER A 196 8.77 7.41 11.21
C SER A 196 9.06 6.15 12.00
N ALA A 197 9.76 6.27 13.13
CA ALA A 197 10.05 5.14 14.01
C ALA A 197 10.18 5.57 15.48
N GLY A 198 9.99 4.63 16.39
CA GLY A 198 10.31 4.78 17.79
C GLY A 198 11.79 4.51 18.06
N THR A 199 12.40 5.29 18.96
CA THR A 199 13.83 5.06 19.31
C THR A 199 14.05 3.83 20.20
N ALA A 200 12.99 3.30 20.82
CA ALA A 200 13.02 2.08 21.65
C ALA A 200 12.31 0.88 20.96
N ASP A 201 12.06 0.96 19.64
CA ASP A 201 11.43 -0.11 18.87
C ASP A 201 12.36 -1.34 18.81
N PRO A 202 11.94 -2.50 19.34
CA PRO A 202 12.78 -3.71 19.36
C PRO A 202 12.76 -4.48 18.02
N GLU A 203 11.81 -4.17 17.12
CA GLU A 203 11.62 -4.88 15.85
C GLU A 203 12.26 -4.17 14.67
N VAL A 204 12.56 -2.88 14.80
CA VAL A 204 13.13 -2.06 13.73
C VAL A 204 14.35 -1.32 14.26
N THR A 205 15.52 -1.66 13.73
CA THR A 205 16.77 -1.05 14.18
C THR A 205 16.84 0.43 13.80
N ALA A 206 16.98 1.29 14.81
CA ALA A 206 16.95 2.75 14.60
C ALA A 206 18.15 3.25 13.78
N SER A 207 19.38 3.02 14.25
CA SER A 207 20.56 3.68 13.67
C SER A 207 21.64 2.69 13.25
N ALA A 208 22.56 3.16 12.42
CA ALA A 208 23.75 2.43 12.01
C ALA A 208 24.58 1.99 13.24
N GLY A 209 24.98 0.71 13.28
CA GLY A 209 25.67 0.10 14.41
C GLY A 209 24.76 -0.63 15.40
N GLY A 210 23.43 -0.51 15.28
CA GLY A 210 22.47 -1.38 15.96
C GLY A 210 22.45 -2.78 15.36
N ILE A 211 21.81 -3.72 16.07
CA ILE A 211 21.68 -5.10 15.59
C ILE A 211 20.65 -5.10 14.46
N ARG A 212 21.11 -5.40 13.25
CA ARG A 212 20.22 -5.57 12.11
C ARG A 212 19.50 -6.91 12.17
N HIS A 213 18.23 -6.88 11.85
CA HIS A 213 17.44 -8.10 11.72
C HIS A 213 17.70 -8.75 10.36
N SER A 214 17.90 -10.05 10.35
CA SER A 214 17.88 -10.85 9.13
C SER A 214 16.60 -11.65 9.12
N VAL A 215 15.75 -11.38 8.14
CA VAL A 215 14.46 -12.06 7.98
C VAL A 215 14.48 -12.81 6.65
N ASP A 216 14.27 -14.12 6.71
CA ASP A 216 14.29 -15.01 5.52
C ASP A 216 15.53 -14.80 4.61
N GLY A 217 16.69 -14.55 5.23
CA GLY A 217 17.96 -14.33 4.51
C GLY A 217 18.16 -12.91 3.96
N TYR A 218 17.19 -12.03 4.12
CA TYR A 218 17.32 -10.61 3.78
C TYR A 218 17.79 -9.82 5.02
N LEU A 219 18.90 -9.11 4.89
CA LEU A 219 19.38 -8.22 5.94
C LEU A 219 18.69 -6.86 5.82
N GLU A 220 17.79 -6.58 6.76
CA GLU A 220 17.04 -5.32 6.77
C GLU A 220 17.96 -4.11 6.99
N PRO A 221 17.71 -2.97 6.31
CA PRO A 221 18.39 -1.72 6.62
C PRO A 221 18.00 -1.22 8.00
N THR A 222 18.81 -0.34 8.57
CA THR A 222 18.36 0.49 9.69
C THR A 222 17.43 1.59 9.19
N VAL A 223 16.68 2.25 10.09
CA VAL A 223 15.82 3.37 9.73
C VAL A 223 16.61 4.53 9.13
N ASP A 224 17.81 4.82 9.67
CA ASP A 224 18.69 5.84 9.10
C ASP A 224 19.17 5.47 7.69
N GLU A 225 19.55 4.22 7.46
CA GLU A 225 19.93 3.74 6.12
C GLU A 225 18.76 3.77 5.14
N GLN A 226 17.54 3.47 5.63
CA GLN A 226 16.33 3.59 4.85
C GLN A 226 16.07 5.03 4.42
N ALA A 227 16.22 5.99 5.34
CA ALA A 227 16.08 7.42 5.04
C ALA A 227 17.15 7.89 4.06
N GLU A 228 18.40 7.49 4.24
CA GLU A 228 19.49 7.82 3.35
C GLU A 228 19.30 7.24 1.94
N PHE A 229 18.74 6.02 1.84
CA PHE A 229 18.41 5.40 0.56
C PHE A 229 17.43 6.26 -0.25
N TYR A 230 16.30 6.67 0.35
CA TYR A 230 15.32 7.51 -0.36
C TYR A 230 15.82 8.93 -0.57
N ARG A 231 16.55 9.51 0.39
CA ARG A 231 17.20 10.81 0.21
C ARG A 231 18.11 10.85 -1.04
N ARG A 232 18.85 9.77 -1.30
CA ARG A 232 19.68 9.64 -2.51
C ARG A 232 18.84 9.42 -3.77
N ALA A 233 17.81 8.58 -3.70
CA ALA A 233 16.92 8.31 -4.82
C ALA A 233 16.24 9.59 -5.31
N ASP A 234 15.81 10.45 -4.39
CA ASP A 234 15.16 11.73 -4.68
C ASP A 234 16.16 12.84 -5.00
N GLY A 235 17.47 12.57 -4.89
CA GLY A 235 18.52 13.55 -5.17
C GLY A 235 18.52 14.73 -4.19
N CYS A 236 18.13 14.49 -2.93
CA CYS A 236 18.10 15.51 -1.90
C CYS A 236 19.52 15.94 -1.48
N ARG A 237 19.75 17.23 -1.32
CA ARG A 237 21.05 17.84 -0.99
C ARG A 237 20.98 18.69 0.26
N GLY A 238 22.13 18.93 0.85
CA GLY A 238 22.29 19.76 2.05
C GLY A 238 21.86 19.06 3.32
N GLU A 239 22.02 19.80 4.43
CA GLU A 239 21.59 19.35 5.76
C GLU A 239 20.07 19.46 5.91
N PRO A 240 19.44 18.57 6.68
CA PRO A 240 18.02 18.66 6.94
C PRO A 240 17.69 19.85 7.86
N THR A 241 16.51 20.42 7.67
CA THR A 241 15.93 21.26 8.71
C THR A 241 15.41 20.38 9.83
N THR A 242 15.89 20.61 11.06
CA THR A 242 15.46 19.86 12.23
C THR A 242 14.38 20.61 12.99
N THR A 243 13.31 19.90 13.35
CA THR A 243 12.26 20.41 14.25
C THR A 243 12.10 19.47 15.44
N VAL A 244 11.82 20.04 16.62
CA VAL A 244 11.58 19.28 17.86
C VAL A 244 10.26 19.75 18.45
N ALA A 245 9.37 18.80 18.75
CA ALA A 245 8.08 19.04 19.34
C ALA A 245 7.77 17.94 20.39
N GLY A 246 8.10 18.21 21.65
CA GLY A 246 8.04 17.20 22.70
C GLY A 246 9.00 16.04 22.37
N ASP A 247 8.46 14.82 22.36
CA ASP A 247 9.22 13.60 22.07
C ASP A 247 9.40 13.33 20.56
N LEU A 248 8.88 14.22 19.69
CA LEU A 248 9.01 14.12 18.25
C LEU A 248 10.18 14.96 17.74
N ILE A 249 11.14 14.32 17.10
CA ILE A 249 12.26 14.95 16.40
C ILE A 249 12.10 14.66 14.92
N SER A 250 12.03 15.68 14.07
CA SER A 250 11.88 15.50 12.63
C SER A 250 12.99 16.20 11.86
N LEU A 251 13.55 15.47 10.90
CA LEU A 251 14.58 15.88 9.95
C LEU A 251 13.90 16.00 8.58
N HIS A 252 13.98 17.19 7.96
CA HIS A 252 13.30 17.48 6.69
C HIS A 252 14.30 17.85 5.61
N TRP A 253 14.39 17.08 4.54
CA TRP A 253 15.09 17.40 3.30
C TRP A 253 14.08 17.88 2.27
N THR A 254 14.19 19.15 1.89
CA THR A 254 13.25 19.80 0.95
C THR A 254 13.93 20.29 -0.32
N VAL A 255 15.26 20.18 -0.42
CA VAL A 255 16.02 20.54 -1.60
C VAL A 255 16.39 19.25 -2.35
N CYS A 256 15.43 18.68 -3.04
CA CYS A 256 15.56 17.44 -3.78
C CYS A 256 15.46 17.68 -5.28
N ALA A 257 16.22 16.95 -6.09
CA ALA A 257 16.26 17.11 -7.55
C ALA A 257 14.93 16.73 -8.21
N SER A 258 14.18 15.81 -7.61
CA SER A 258 12.84 15.41 -8.04
C SER A 258 11.78 16.50 -7.80
N GLY A 259 12.07 17.50 -6.95
CA GLY A 259 11.07 18.42 -6.40
C GLY A 259 10.29 17.85 -5.22
N ASP A 260 10.56 16.61 -4.85
CA ASP A 260 9.95 15.88 -3.73
C ASP A 260 10.54 16.27 -2.38
N THR A 261 10.15 15.61 -1.33
CA THR A 261 10.65 15.82 0.04
C THR A 261 10.78 14.49 0.77
N VAL A 262 11.87 14.35 1.52
CA VAL A 262 12.07 13.23 2.45
C VAL A 262 12.04 13.77 3.88
N GLN A 263 11.28 13.12 4.73
CA GLN A 263 11.25 13.43 6.16
C GLN A 263 11.53 12.17 6.96
N LEU A 264 12.41 12.29 7.96
CA LEU A 264 12.62 11.27 8.98
C LEU A 264 12.15 11.81 10.33
N SER A 265 11.27 11.07 10.99
CA SER A 265 10.69 11.46 12.27
C SER A 265 10.92 10.40 13.35
N TRP A 266 11.55 10.81 14.43
CA TRP A 266 11.85 9.97 15.58
C TRP A 266 10.90 10.28 16.72
N TYR A 267 10.27 9.24 17.29
CA TYR A 267 9.51 9.30 18.54
C TYR A 267 10.36 8.79 19.69
N ALA A 268 10.88 9.71 20.52
CA ALA A 268 11.78 9.38 21.61
C ALA A 268 11.09 8.45 22.63
N GLY A 269 11.72 7.31 22.94
CA GLY A 269 11.23 6.31 23.88
C GLY A 269 10.03 5.49 23.37
N ALA A 270 9.49 5.75 22.18
CA ALA A 270 8.42 4.92 21.63
C ALA A 270 8.95 3.55 21.21
N GLU A 271 8.17 2.53 21.51
CA GLU A 271 8.36 1.15 21.09
C GLU A 271 7.65 0.86 19.75
N HIS A 272 7.47 -0.43 19.41
CA HIS A 272 6.75 -0.86 18.21
C HIS A 272 5.22 -0.66 18.32
N SER A 273 4.80 0.52 18.73
CA SER A 273 3.39 0.85 18.97
C SER A 273 3.04 2.21 18.39
N TRP A 274 1.86 2.34 17.81
CA TRP A 274 1.39 3.57 17.16
C TRP A 274 1.31 4.74 18.16
N PRO A 275 2.15 5.77 18.04
CA PRO A 275 2.15 6.89 18.99
C PRO A 275 0.90 7.76 18.87
N ALA A 276 0.49 8.35 19.98
CA ALA A 276 -0.54 9.37 19.96
C ALA A 276 -0.13 10.54 19.05
N GLY A 277 -1.05 11.04 18.23
CA GLY A 277 -0.81 12.16 17.34
C GLY A 277 -0.11 11.81 16.01
N LEU A 278 0.40 10.58 15.83
CA LEU A 278 1.09 10.18 14.59
C LEU A 278 0.24 10.41 13.33
N ALA A 279 -1.06 10.07 13.36
CA ALA A 279 -1.95 10.33 12.22
C ALA A 279 -1.97 11.81 11.81
N GLY A 280 -1.94 12.72 12.78
CA GLY A 280 -1.87 14.16 12.53
C GLY A 280 -0.55 14.59 11.87
N VAL A 281 0.57 14.01 12.31
CA VAL A 281 1.89 14.25 11.71
C VAL A 281 1.91 13.75 10.26
N MET A 282 1.49 12.51 10.02
CA MET A 282 1.42 11.92 8.68
C MET A 282 0.50 12.72 7.76
N TRP A 283 -0.69 13.08 8.24
CA TRP A 283 -1.62 13.86 7.45
C TRP A 283 -1.10 15.25 7.13
N THR A 284 -0.42 15.90 8.06
CA THR A 284 0.19 17.22 7.85
C THR A 284 1.28 17.19 6.79
N PHE A 285 2.04 16.10 6.72
CA PHE A 285 3.00 15.86 5.65
C PHE A 285 2.29 15.62 4.32
N LEU A 286 1.39 14.65 4.25
CA LEU A 286 0.77 14.15 3.02
C LEU A 286 -0.15 15.17 2.33
N ARG A 287 -1.02 15.85 3.08
CA ARG A 287 -2.09 16.71 2.52
C ARG A 287 -1.62 17.86 1.62
N ARG A 288 -0.33 18.17 1.63
CA ARG A 288 0.29 19.24 0.84
C ARG A 288 0.82 18.76 -0.50
N LEU A 289 0.88 17.44 -0.69
CA LEU A 289 1.50 16.80 -1.84
C LEU A 289 0.45 16.55 -2.94
N HIS A 290 0.89 16.70 -4.18
CA HIS A 290 0.11 16.44 -5.39
C HIS A 290 1.02 15.74 -6.39
N ARG A 291 0.45 14.87 -7.22
CA ARG A 291 1.16 14.32 -8.39
C ARG A 291 1.21 15.32 -9.50
#